data_07c72c3aa72984d1bb72f3a979ffe830
#
_entry.id   07c72c3aa72984d1bb72f3a979ffe830
#
_cell.length_a   1.000
_cell.length_b   1.000
_cell.length_c   1.000
_cell.angle_alpha   90.00
_cell.angle_beta   90.00
_cell.angle_gamma   90.00
#
_symmetry.space_group_name_H-M   'P 1'
#
loop_
_entity.id
_entity.type
_entity.pdbx_description
1 polymer ?
#
loop_
_entity_poly.entity_id
_entity_poly.type
_entity_poly.pdbx_seq_one_letter_code
_entity_poly.pdbx_strand_id
1 'polypeptide(L)'
;MTETFANVVQTVVRGACPHDCPDTCALLTTVENGKAVKVQGNPAHAATDGVLCTKVSRYAERTYHPERLLQPLKRVGPKGAGQFTPISWDEALDEIAARLKTIAARDPQAILPYSYAGT
;
A
#
# COMPACT_ATOMS: atom_id res chain seq x y z
N MET A 1 29.79 28.60 -15.38
CA MET A 1 28.58 28.07 -14.73
C MET A 1 28.94 26.72 -14.15
N THR A 2 29.15 26.62 -12.85
CA THR A 2 29.47 25.37 -12.15
C THR A 2 28.15 24.70 -11.78
N GLU A 3 27.78 23.65 -12.51
CA GLU A 3 26.67 22.81 -12.12
C GLU A 3 27.07 22.05 -10.85
N THR A 4 26.43 22.39 -9.74
CA THR A 4 26.56 21.66 -8.49
C THR A 4 25.69 20.41 -8.59
N PHE A 5 26.32 19.27 -8.91
CA PHE A 5 25.65 17.97 -8.79
C PHE A 5 25.37 17.73 -7.32
N ALA A 6 24.10 17.75 -6.92
CA ALA A 6 23.69 17.37 -5.59
C ALA A 6 24.13 15.92 -5.35
N ASN A 7 24.88 15.64 -4.28
CA ASN A 7 25.28 14.30 -3.90
C ASN A 7 24.02 13.47 -3.59
N VAL A 8 23.64 12.57 -4.49
CA VAL A 8 22.55 11.62 -4.27
C VAL A 8 23.03 10.56 -3.28
N VAL A 9 22.45 10.53 -2.09
CA VAL A 9 22.69 9.45 -1.14
C VAL A 9 21.84 8.26 -1.57
N GLN A 10 22.49 7.23 -2.10
CA GLN A 10 21.83 6.00 -2.51
C GLN A 10 22.16 4.85 -1.56
N THR A 11 21.15 4.09 -1.16
CA THR A 11 21.29 2.88 -0.36
C THR A 11 20.46 1.76 -0.95
N VAL A 12 20.85 0.50 -0.70
CA VAL A 12 20.07 -0.69 -1.08
C VAL A 12 19.62 -1.40 0.18
N VAL A 13 18.31 -1.50 0.35
CA VAL A 13 17.68 -2.17 1.50
C VAL A 13 17.22 -3.56 1.08
N ARG A 14 17.56 -4.57 1.87
CA ARG A 14 17.08 -5.95 1.70
C ARG A 14 15.73 -6.10 2.39
N GLY A 15 14.83 -6.85 1.75
CA GLY A 15 13.50 -7.15 2.28
C GLY A 15 12.94 -8.43 1.70
N ALA A 16 11.70 -8.72 2.05
CA ALA A 16 10.93 -9.83 1.51
C ALA A 16 9.62 -9.31 0.90
N CYS A 17 9.09 -10.05 -0.07
CA CYS A 17 7.79 -9.77 -0.66
C CYS A 17 6.69 -10.00 0.40
N PRO A 18 5.74 -9.05 0.59
CA PRO A 18 4.70 -9.16 1.60
C PRO A 18 3.47 -9.98 1.14
N HIS A 19 3.49 -10.52 -0.06
CA HIS A 19 2.39 -11.34 -0.57
C HIS A 19 2.48 -12.78 -0.06
N ASP A 20 1.32 -13.41 0.11
CA ASP A 20 1.12 -14.82 0.45
C ASP A 20 1.37 -15.78 -0.73
N CYS A 21 2.24 -15.41 -1.63
CA CYS A 21 2.66 -16.19 -2.78
C CYS A 21 3.71 -17.23 -2.37
N PRO A 22 3.65 -18.47 -2.88
CA PRO A 22 4.62 -19.52 -2.54
C PRO A 22 6.06 -19.21 -2.95
N ASP A 23 6.29 -18.28 -3.88
CA ASP A 23 7.62 -17.89 -4.34
C ASP A 23 8.46 -17.19 -3.27
N THR A 24 7.81 -16.56 -2.27
CA THR A 24 8.47 -15.90 -1.12
C THR A 24 9.67 -15.04 -1.49
N CYS A 25 9.57 -14.26 -2.56
CA CYS A 25 10.69 -13.53 -3.17
C CYS A 25 11.43 -12.63 -2.18
N ALA A 26 12.76 -12.74 -2.15
CA ALA A 26 13.60 -11.74 -1.50
C ALA A 26 13.78 -10.52 -2.41
N LEU A 27 13.73 -9.33 -1.81
CA LEU A 27 13.74 -8.04 -2.50
C LEU A 27 15.00 -7.24 -2.23
N LEU A 28 15.40 -6.45 -3.22
CA LEU A 28 16.34 -5.35 -3.07
C LEU A 28 15.62 -4.06 -3.45
N THR A 29 15.54 -3.12 -2.50
CA THR A 29 14.95 -1.80 -2.73
C THR A 29 16.04 -0.75 -2.77
N THR A 30 16.16 -0.05 -3.89
CA THR A 30 17.06 1.10 -4.02
C THR A 30 16.34 2.33 -3.46
N VAL A 31 17.01 3.00 -2.54
CA VAL A 31 16.52 4.23 -1.89
C VAL A 31 17.46 5.37 -2.22
N GLU A 32 16.94 6.47 -2.74
CA GLU A 32 17.65 7.70 -3.05
C GLU A 32 17.07 8.85 -2.24
N ASN A 33 17.90 9.49 -1.44
CA ASN A 33 17.48 10.59 -0.57
C ASN A 33 16.23 10.29 0.26
N GLY A 34 16.14 9.05 0.81
CA GLY A 34 14.99 8.61 1.62
C GLY A 34 13.76 8.15 0.83
N LYS A 35 13.79 8.18 -0.51
CA LYS A 35 12.70 7.73 -1.37
C LYS A 35 13.05 6.42 -2.07
N ALA A 36 12.18 5.41 -1.97
CA ALA A 36 12.33 4.16 -2.73
C ALA A 36 12.10 4.42 -4.22
N VAL A 37 13.11 4.20 -5.05
CA VAL A 37 13.05 4.49 -6.49
C VAL A 37 12.99 3.23 -7.34
N LYS A 38 13.40 2.08 -6.80
CA LYS A 38 13.41 0.81 -7.54
C LYS A 38 13.20 -0.36 -6.59
N VAL A 39 12.40 -1.34 -7.02
CA VAL A 39 12.26 -2.65 -6.37
C VAL A 39 12.62 -3.73 -7.35
N GLN A 40 13.49 -4.64 -6.97
CA GLN A 40 13.95 -5.76 -7.78
C GLN A 40 14.13 -7.02 -6.94
N GLY A 41 14.12 -8.18 -7.59
CA GLY A 41 14.43 -9.44 -6.91
C GLY A 41 15.90 -9.49 -6.50
N ASN A 42 16.17 -10.22 -5.42
CA ASN A 42 17.52 -10.46 -4.95
C ASN A 42 18.14 -11.68 -5.69
N PRO A 43 19.21 -11.50 -6.48
CA PRO A 43 19.86 -12.62 -7.19
C PRO A 43 20.41 -13.70 -6.26
N ALA A 44 20.67 -13.37 -4.99
CA ALA A 44 21.12 -14.34 -4.00
C ALA A 44 20.00 -15.22 -3.41
N HIS A 45 18.74 -15.03 -3.84
CA HIS A 45 17.62 -15.83 -3.39
C HIS A 45 17.50 -17.09 -4.24
N ALA A 46 17.83 -18.23 -3.67
CA ALA A 46 17.99 -19.50 -4.39
C ALA A 46 16.72 -19.97 -5.14
N ALA A 47 15.52 -19.65 -4.61
CA ALA A 47 14.27 -20.10 -5.22
C ALA A 47 13.86 -19.28 -6.45
N THR A 48 14.17 -17.98 -6.49
CA THR A 48 13.72 -17.07 -7.56
C THR A 48 14.84 -16.48 -8.40
N ASP A 49 16.10 -16.66 -7.98
CA ASP A 49 17.31 -16.20 -8.70
C ASP A 49 17.20 -14.76 -9.23
N GLY A 50 16.65 -13.86 -8.40
CA GLY A 50 16.45 -12.46 -8.76
C GLY A 50 15.22 -12.18 -9.65
N VAL A 51 14.43 -13.17 -10.01
CA VAL A 51 13.18 -12.96 -10.74
C VAL A 51 12.15 -12.32 -9.79
N LEU A 52 11.42 -11.34 -10.30
CA LEU A 52 10.35 -10.65 -9.57
C LEU A 52 9.15 -10.43 -10.48
N CYS A 53 7.94 -10.67 -9.95
CA CYS A 53 6.72 -10.48 -10.72
C CYS A 53 6.45 -8.99 -11.03
N THR A 54 5.71 -8.74 -12.09
CA THR A 54 5.38 -7.39 -12.57
C THR A 54 4.67 -6.53 -11.50
N LYS A 55 3.84 -7.13 -10.64
CA LYS A 55 3.17 -6.40 -9.55
C LYS A 55 4.17 -5.73 -8.61
N VAL A 56 5.10 -6.51 -8.09
CA VAL A 56 6.02 -6.08 -7.02
C VAL A 56 7.14 -5.21 -7.58
N SER A 57 7.63 -5.48 -8.78
CA SER A 57 8.64 -4.64 -9.44
C SER A 57 8.18 -3.19 -9.65
N ARG A 58 6.85 -2.96 -9.69
CA ARG A 58 6.24 -1.64 -9.87
C ARG A 58 5.72 -1.01 -8.57
N TYR A 59 6.09 -1.51 -7.41
CA TYR A 59 5.59 -0.98 -6.13
C TYR A 59 5.94 0.49 -5.88
N ALA A 60 7.10 0.95 -6.33
CA ALA A 60 7.48 2.37 -6.21
C ALA A 60 6.49 3.28 -6.97
N GLU A 61 6.07 2.88 -8.18
CA GLU A 61 5.09 3.63 -8.97
C GLU A 61 3.74 3.73 -8.23
N ARG A 62 3.26 2.63 -7.66
CA ARG A 62 2.02 2.60 -6.88
C ARG A 62 2.14 3.42 -5.59
N THR A 63 3.27 3.32 -4.90
CA THR A 63 3.49 3.98 -3.60
C THR A 63 3.49 5.49 -3.75
N TYR A 64 4.07 6.00 -4.82
CA TYR A 64 4.20 7.43 -5.09
C TYR A 64 3.27 7.93 -6.19
N HIS A 65 2.21 7.17 -6.50
CA HIS A 65 1.23 7.60 -7.50
C HIS A 65 0.56 8.92 -7.07
N PRO A 66 0.44 9.93 -7.94
CA PRO A 66 -0.14 11.22 -7.58
C PRO A 66 -1.59 11.14 -7.12
N GLU A 67 -2.35 10.17 -7.61
CA GLU A 67 -3.75 9.94 -7.18
C GLU A 67 -3.88 8.97 -6.00
N ARG A 68 -2.78 8.62 -5.34
CA ARG A 68 -2.84 7.76 -4.15
C ARG A 68 -3.61 8.46 -3.04
N LEU A 69 -4.60 7.78 -2.48
CA LEU A 69 -5.33 8.26 -1.31
C LEU A 69 -4.43 8.23 -0.07
N LEU A 70 -4.19 9.40 0.53
CA LEU A 70 -3.34 9.56 1.72
C LEU A 70 -4.14 9.75 3.00
N GLN A 71 -5.47 9.87 2.89
CA GLN A 71 -6.40 10.08 4.00
C GLN A 71 -7.74 9.44 3.68
N PRO A 72 -8.58 9.15 4.70
CA PRO A 72 -9.91 8.61 4.47
C PRO A 72 -10.78 9.56 3.66
N LEU A 73 -11.64 8.99 2.82
CA LEU A 73 -12.61 9.73 2.03
C LEU A 73 -14.02 9.29 2.38
N LYS A 74 -14.90 10.26 2.69
CA LYS A 74 -16.32 10.05 2.91
C LYS A 74 -17.10 10.41 1.65
N ARG A 75 -17.98 9.51 1.21
CA ARG A 75 -18.88 9.79 0.10
C ARG A 75 -19.93 10.82 0.52
N VAL A 76 -20.08 11.89 -0.25
CA VAL A 76 -21.05 12.98 -0.01
C VAL A 76 -22.15 13.05 -1.06
N GLY A 77 -22.00 12.33 -2.17
CA GLY A 77 -22.99 12.27 -3.24
C GLY A 77 -23.73 10.94 -3.35
N PRO A 78 -24.61 10.79 -4.34
CA PRO A 78 -25.27 9.53 -4.66
C PRO A 78 -24.27 8.41 -4.94
N LYS A 79 -24.69 7.17 -4.71
CA LYS A 79 -23.87 5.99 -5.04
C LYS A 79 -23.57 5.99 -6.56
N GLY A 80 -22.29 5.87 -6.92
CA GLY A 80 -21.82 5.89 -8.31
C GLY A 80 -21.45 7.27 -8.85
N ALA A 81 -21.77 8.38 -8.17
CA ALA A 81 -21.42 9.72 -8.63
C ALA A 81 -19.95 10.12 -8.42
N GLY A 82 -19.15 9.32 -7.71
CA GLY A 82 -17.74 9.60 -7.49
C GLY A 82 -17.44 10.82 -6.62
N GLN A 83 -18.42 11.32 -5.87
CA GLN A 83 -18.29 12.52 -5.03
C GLN A 83 -17.85 12.16 -3.62
N PHE A 84 -16.67 12.61 -3.24
CA PHE A 84 -16.05 12.32 -1.95
C PHE A 84 -15.47 13.59 -1.33
N THR A 85 -15.41 13.62 0.00
CA THR A 85 -14.70 14.64 0.77
C THR A 85 -13.68 13.99 1.70
N PRO A 86 -12.49 14.56 1.88
CA PRO A 86 -11.56 14.12 2.89
C PRO A 86 -12.11 14.27 4.30
N ILE A 87 -11.85 13.29 5.16
CA ILE A 87 -12.16 13.31 6.59
C ILE A 87 -10.95 12.84 7.40
N SER A 88 -10.93 13.10 8.70
CA SER A 88 -9.89 12.58 9.59
C SER A 88 -10.04 11.07 9.82
N TRP A 89 -8.99 10.43 10.30
CA TRP A 89 -9.05 9.03 10.71
C TRP A 89 -10.00 8.83 11.89
N ASP A 90 -10.04 9.77 12.83
CA ASP A 90 -10.94 9.68 14.00
C ASP A 90 -12.40 9.74 13.55
N GLU A 91 -12.75 10.69 12.67
CA GLU A 91 -14.10 10.76 12.10
C GLU A 91 -14.47 9.48 11.33
N ALA A 92 -13.57 8.92 10.55
CA ALA A 92 -13.82 7.70 9.80
C ALA A 92 -14.06 6.50 10.74
N LEU A 93 -13.22 6.33 11.76
CA LEU A 93 -13.33 5.25 12.72
C LEU A 93 -14.58 5.37 13.59
N ASP A 94 -14.89 6.57 14.06
CA ASP A 94 -16.09 6.83 14.87
C ASP A 94 -17.37 6.55 14.08
N GLU A 95 -17.46 7.01 12.83
CA GLU A 95 -18.62 6.74 11.99
C GLU A 95 -18.78 5.26 11.70
N ILE A 96 -17.70 4.54 11.35
CA ILE A 96 -17.72 3.10 11.10
C ILE A 96 -18.17 2.36 12.37
N ALA A 97 -17.58 2.67 13.51
CA ALA A 97 -17.90 2.03 14.78
C ALA A 97 -19.38 2.26 15.19
N ALA A 98 -19.87 3.49 15.04
CA ALA A 98 -21.28 3.81 15.34
C ALA A 98 -22.26 3.04 14.45
N ARG A 99 -21.96 2.93 13.14
CA ARG A 99 -22.79 2.16 12.20
C ARG A 99 -22.78 0.66 12.51
N LEU A 100 -21.60 0.09 12.78
CA LEU A 100 -21.47 -1.33 13.15
C LEU A 100 -22.23 -1.63 14.44
N LYS A 101 -22.13 -0.79 15.48
CA LYS A 101 -22.89 -0.94 16.71
C LYS A 101 -24.40 -0.91 16.47
N THR A 102 -24.88 0.02 15.64
CA THR A 102 -26.30 0.14 15.30
C THR A 102 -26.82 -1.10 14.56
N ILE A 103 -26.03 -1.63 13.61
CA ILE A 103 -26.41 -2.83 12.87
C ILE A 103 -26.40 -4.05 13.81
N ALA A 104 -25.35 -4.23 14.61
CA ALA A 104 -25.23 -5.35 15.56
C ALA A 104 -26.34 -5.37 16.59
N ALA A 105 -26.80 -4.21 17.06
CA ALA A 105 -27.92 -4.13 18.03
C ALA A 105 -29.26 -4.55 17.41
N ARG A 106 -29.44 -4.40 16.09
CA ARG A 106 -30.66 -4.79 15.39
C ARG A 106 -30.59 -6.22 14.88
N ASP A 107 -29.50 -6.56 14.18
CA ASP A 107 -29.27 -7.87 13.59
C ASP A 107 -27.77 -8.07 13.34
N PRO A 108 -27.06 -8.78 14.23
CA PRO A 108 -25.61 -8.99 14.07
C PRO A 108 -25.26 -9.85 12.84
N GLN A 109 -26.19 -10.65 12.33
CA GLN A 109 -25.98 -11.47 11.13
C GLN A 109 -25.97 -10.64 9.83
N ALA A 110 -26.41 -9.37 9.89
CA ALA A 110 -26.31 -8.43 8.78
C ALA A 110 -24.85 -7.91 8.58
N ILE A 111 -23.92 -8.24 9.46
CA ILE A 111 -22.49 -7.94 9.31
C ILE A 111 -21.79 -9.18 8.79
N LEU A 112 -21.38 -9.15 7.52
CA LEU A 112 -20.62 -10.23 6.88
C LEU A 112 -19.12 -9.95 6.95
N PRO A 113 -18.34 -10.63 7.83
CA PRO A 113 -16.90 -10.59 7.78
C PRO A 113 -16.42 -11.26 6.49
N TYR A 114 -15.68 -10.51 5.68
CA TYR A 114 -15.00 -11.06 4.51
C TYR A 114 -13.50 -10.93 4.73
N SER A 115 -12.83 -12.05 4.92
CA SER A 115 -11.39 -12.09 5.14
C SER A 115 -10.73 -13.06 4.18
N TYR A 116 -9.47 -12.82 3.90
CA TYR A 116 -8.61 -13.69 3.12
C TYR A 116 -7.40 -14.07 3.96
N ALA A 117 -6.92 -15.30 3.82
CA ALA A 117 -5.69 -15.72 4.46
C ALA A 117 -4.51 -14.97 3.81
N GLY A 118 -3.78 -14.25 4.62
CA GLY A 118 -2.60 -13.51 4.22
C GLY A 118 -1.62 -13.44 5.38
N THR A 119 -0.42 -12.98 5.12
CA THR A 119 0.63 -12.77 6.12
C THR A 119 0.52 -11.41 6.75
#